data_0de947797c7e6d7e64fe9efd1f9e07d1
#
_entry.id   0de947797c7e6d7e64fe9efd1f9e07d1
#
_cell.length_a   1.000
_cell.length_b   1.000
_cell.length_c   1.000
_cell.angle_alpha   90.00
_cell.angle_beta   90.00
_cell.angle_gamma   90.00
#
_symmetry.space_group_name_H-M   'P 1'
#
loop_
_entity.id
_entity.type
_entity.pdbx_description
1 polymer ?
#
loop_
_entity_poly.entity_id
_entity_poly.type
_entity_poly.pdbx_seq_one_letter_code
_entity_poly.pdbx_strand_id
1 'polypeptide(L)'
;HIQDRIVLKQGSDPSTLDDHAHVYSKNNLANEAEVFVRDEAGNVTKISPHNEQGEWEYFSKNVKTGKVFRVNMEKMIRKLEELTGESFIEEWNEDK
;
A
#
# COMPACT_ATOMS: atom_id res chain seq x y z
N HIS A 1 4.37 12.53 -21.79
CA HIS A 1 5.45 13.41 -21.39
C HIS A 1 5.82 13.20 -19.94
N ILE A 2 7.05 12.78 -19.70
CA ILE A 2 7.57 12.53 -18.35
C ILE A 2 8.67 13.55 -18.08
N GLN A 3 8.57 14.31 -17.02
CA GLN A 3 9.62 15.24 -16.61
C GLN A 3 10.45 14.60 -15.48
N ASP A 4 9.95 14.66 -14.26
CA ASP A 4 10.63 14.14 -13.09
C ASP A 4 9.75 13.20 -12.28
N ARG A 5 8.63 12.78 -12.83
CA ARG A 5 7.67 11.94 -12.13
C ARG A 5 6.76 11.20 -13.10
N ILE A 6 6.11 10.15 -12.58
CA ILE A 6 5.05 9.43 -13.26
C ILE A 6 3.75 9.70 -12.51
N VAL A 7 2.70 10.09 -13.24
CA VAL A 7 1.39 10.36 -12.66
C VAL A 7 0.42 9.33 -13.21
N LEU A 8 -0.29 8.64 -12.31
CA LEU A 8 -1.23 7.58 -12.66
C LEU A 8 -2.65 8.02 -12.32
N LYS A 9 -3.55 7.90 -13.31
CA LYS A 9 -4.95 8.16 -13.09
C LYS A 9 -5.61 6.97 -12.41
N GLN A 10 -6.52 7.23 -11.47
CA GLN A 10 -7.29 6.21 -10.80
C GLN A 10 -8.08 5.35 -11.81
N GLY A 11 -8.12 4.07 -11.58
CA GLY A 11 -8.86 3.12 -12.41
C GLY A 11 -9.28 1.91 -11.58
N SER A 12 -9.35 0.77 -12.21
CA SER A 12 -9.69 -0.50 -11.56
C SER A 12 -8.52 -1.48 -11.71
N ASP A 13 -8.62 -2.62 -11.01
CA ASP A 13 -7.61 -3.66 -11.14
C ASP A 13 -7.55 -4.13 -12.60
N PRO A 14 -6.35 -4.14 -13.22
CA PRO A 14 -6.22 -4.63 -14.60
C PRO A 14 -6.33 -6.15 -14.67
N SER A 15 -6.70 -6.67 -15.85
CA SER A 15 -6.61 -8.10 -16.11
C SER A 15 -5.14 -8.53 -16.16
N THR A 16 -4.87 -9.78 -15.74
CA THR A 16 -3.52 -10.31 -15.81
C THR A 16 -3.10 -10.58 -17.26
N LEU A 17 -1.81 -10.43 -17.54
CA LEU A 17 -1.18 -10.77 -18.80
C LEU A 17 -0.01 -11.69 -18.53
N ASP A 18 0.18 -12.71 -19.40
CA ASP A 18 1.30 -13.63 -19.26
C ASP A 18 2.62 -12.86 -19.30
N ASP A 19 3.53 -13.22 -18.42
CA ASP A 19 4.86 -12.61 -18.29
C ASP A 19 4.84 -11.11 -18.01
N HIS A 20 3.73 -10.59 -17.47
CA HIS A 20 3.61 -9.17 -17.14
C HIS A 20 3.13 -8.97 -15.71
N ALA A 21 3.57 -7.88 -15.13
CA ALA A 21 3.02 -7.34 -13.89
C ALA A 21 2.55 -5.91 -14.16
N HIS A 22 1.65 -5.41 -13.32
CA HIS A 22 1.05 -4.09 -13.51
C HIS A 22 1.36 -3.17 -12.33
N VAL A 23 1.57 -1.90 -12.64
CA VAL A 23 1.54 -0.81 -11.66
C VAL A 23 0.40 0.12 -12.07
N TYR A 24 -0.50 0.41 -11.15
CA TYR A 24 -1.70 1.18 -11.49
C TYR A 24 -2.21 1.95 -10.28
N SER A 25 -3.19 2.81 -10.51
CA SER A 25 -3.83 3.60 -9.48
C SER A 25 -5.27 3.16 -9.30
N LYS A 26 -5.72 3.08 -8.05
CA LYS A 26 -7.08 2.72 -7.69
C LYS A 26 -7.44 3.47 -6.41
N ASN A 27 -8.70 3.86 -6.28
CA ASN A 27 -9.16 4.54 -5.08
C ASN A 27 -9.22 3.61 -3.87
N ASN A 28 -8.85 4.14 -2.72
CA ASN A 28 -9.08 3.49 -1.44
C ASN A 28 -10.54 3.72 -0.98
N LEU A 29 -10.87 3.31 0.24
CA LEU A 29 -12.21 3.45 0.78
C LEU A 29 -12.62 4.90 1.03
N ALA A 30 -11.66 5.81 1.10
CA ALA A 30 -11.90 7.25 1.27
C ALA A 30 -11.94 7.98 -0.07
N ASN A 31 -12.01 7.26 -1.19
CA ASN A 31 -12.01 7.81 -2.56
C ASN A 31 -10.75 8.59 -2.90
N GLU A 32 -9.63 8.19 -2.32
CA GLU A 32 -8.33 8.75 -2.64
C GLU A 32 -7.53 7.75 -3.46
N ALA A 33 -6.83 8.24 -4.49
CA ALA A 33 -6.05 7.38 -5.36
C ALA A 33 -4.81 6.86 -4.64
N GLU A 34 -4.61 5.55 -4.70
CA GLU A 34 -3.45 4.87 -4.14
C GLU A 34 -2.73 4.11 -5.25
N VAL A 35 -1.49 3.74 -5.03
CA VAL A 35 -0.70 3.01 -6.02
C VAL A 35 -0.69 1.53 -5.66
N PHE A 36 -0.98 0.70 -6.65
CA PHE A 36 -1.04 -0.75 -6.50
C PHE A 36 -0.14 -1.43 -7.52
N VAL A 37 0.26 -2.65 -7.20
CA VAL A 37 0.89 -3.56 -8.16
C VAL A 37 0.05 -4.83 -8.23
N ARG A 38 0.03 -5.45 -9.41
CA ARG A 38 -0.58 -6.75 -9.60
C ARG A 38 0.43 -7.65 -10.30
N ASP A 39 0.74 -8.80 -9.69
CA ASP A 39 1.69 -9.74 -10.27
C ASP A 39 1.03 -10.61 -11.33
N GLU A 40 1.81 -11.44 -12.01
CA GLU A 40 1.29 -12.30 -13.07
C GLU A 40 0.23 -13.27 -12.55
N ALA A 41 0.40 -13.79 -11.34
CA ALA A 41 -0.56 -14.70 -10.74
C ALA A 41 -1.88 -14.01 -10.38
N GLY A 42 -1.88 -12.68 -10.30
CA GLY A 42 -3.08 -11.89 -10.01
C GLY A 42 -3.15 -11.37 -8.58
N ASN A 43 -2.12 -11.60 -7.76
CA ASN A 43 -2.09 -11.02 -6.42
C ASN A 43 -1.96 -9.51 -6.52
N VAL A 44 -2.67 -8.79 -5.66
CA VAL A 44 -2.72 -7.33 -5.66
C VAL A 44 -2.14 -6.81 -4.35
N THR A 45 -1.22 -5.87 -4.44
CA THR A 45 -0.61 -5.26 -3.26
C THR A 45 -0.62 -3.75 -3.42
N LYS A 46 -1.02 -3.07 -2.36
CA LYS A 46 -0.96 -1.61 -2.32
C LYS A 46 0.45 -1.19 -1.92
N ILE A 47 1.09 -0.34 -2.72
CA ILE A 47 2.45 0.10 -2.45
C ILE A 47 2.55 1.52 -1.93
N SER A 48 1.49 2.31 -1.98
CA SER A 48 1.39 3.55 -1.23
C SER A 48 0.92 3.18 0.19
N PRO A 49 1.78 3.32 1.22
CA PRO A 49 1.65 2.53 2.44
C PRO A 49 0.82 3.18 3.55
N HIS A 50 -0.19 3.96 3.20
CA HIS A 50 -1.00 4.65 4.22
C HIS A 50 -2.46 4.21 4.14
N ASN A 51 -3.07 4.01 5.32
CA ASN A 51 -4.51 3.77 5.40
C ASN A 51 -5.26 5.11 5.38
N GLU A 52 -6.59 5.08 5.55
CA GLU A 52 -7.43 6.27 5.48
C GLU A 52 -7.17 7.28 6.60
N GLN A 53 -6.50 6.84 7.68
CA GLN A 53 -6.08 7.72 8.79
C GLN A 53 -4.63 8.18 8.66
N GLY A 54 -3.95 7.80 7.57
CA GLY A 54 -2.56 8.17 7.35
C GLY A 54 -1.55 7.29 8.08
N GLU A 55 -1.99 6.19 8.68
CA GLU A 55 -1.10 5.25 9.36
C GLU A 55 -0.54 4.22 8.39
N TRP A 56 0.65 3.70 8.67
CA TRP A 56 1.30 2.72 7.80
C TRP A 56 0.52 1.42 7.76
N GLU A 57 0.33 0.93 6.54
CA GLU A 57 -0.46 -0.26 6.29
C GLU A 57 0.20 -1.15 5.24
N TYR A 58 0.19 -2.45 5.49
CA TYR A 58 0.42 -3.43 4.45
C TYR A 58 -0.94 -3.94 3.98
N PHE A 59 -1.19 -3.90 2.69
CA PHE A 59 -2.47 -4.33 2.11
C PHE A 59 -2.17 -5.25 0.94
N SER A 60 -2.74 -6.46 0.96
CA SER A 60 -2.52 -7.40 -0.12
C SER A 60 -3.71 -8.36 -0.26
N LYS A 61 -4.02 -8.71 -1.50
CA LYS A 61 -5.02 -9.72 -1.84
C LYS A 61 -4.33 -10.93 -2.44
N ASN A 62 -4.56 -12.09 -1.84
CA ASN A 62 -4.06 -13.37 -2.35
C ASN A 62 -5.07 -13.93 -3.34
N VAL A 63 -4.68 -14.08 -4.61
CA VAL A 63 -5.59 -14.51 -5.66
C VAL A 63 -6.04 -15.96 -5.47
N LYS A 64 -5.17 -16.83 -4.91
CA LYS A 64 -5.49 -18.25 -4.75
C LYS A 64 -6.55 -18.48 -3.68
N THR A 65 -6.48 -17.74 -2.59
CA THR A 65 -7.41 -17.89 -1.46
C THR A 65 -8.57 -16.91 -1.53
N GLY A 66 -8.42 -15.83 -2.30
CA GLY A 66 -9.36 -14.73 -2.34
C GLY A 66 -9.34 -13.85 -1.09
N LYS A 67 -8.41 -14.09 -0.18
CA LYS A 67 -8.35 -13.34 1.08
C LYS A 67 -7.62 -12.03 0.90
N VAL A 68 -8.15 -10.99 1.53
CA VAL A 68 -7.54 -9.67 1.60
C VAL A 68 -7.01 -9.48 3.01
N PHE A 69 -5.76 -9.05 3.11
CA PHE A 69 -5.11 -8.76 4.39
C PHE A 69 -4.82 -7.27 4.50
N ARG A 70 -5.16 -6.71 5.65
CA ARG A 70 -4.77 -5.35 6.02
C ARG A 70 -4.07 -5.44 7.37
N VAL A 71 -2.82 -5.00 7.41
CA VAL A 71 -2.04 -4.99 8.65
C VAL A 71 -1.67 -3.55 8.97
N ASN A 72 -2.10 -3.06 10.12
CA ASN A 72 -1.70 -1.74 10.58
C ASN A 72 -0.29 -1.86 11.16
N MET A 73 0.70 -1.61 10.31
CA MET A 73 2.11 -1.74 10.65
C MET A 73 2.52 -0.76 11.73
N GLU A 74 2.00 0.45 11.66
CA GLU A 74 2.36 1.49 12.62
C GLU A 74 1.90 1.13 14.03
N LYS A 75 0.65 0.70 14.18
CA LYS A 75 0.14 0.28 15.49
C LYS A 75 0.90 -0.92 16.04
N MET A 76 1.24 -1.86 15.16
CA MET A 76 1.98 -3.04 15.56
C MET A 76 3.37 -2.68 16.09
N ILE A 77 4.08 -1.81 15.39
CA ILE A 77 5.43 -1.39 15.79
C ILE A 77 5.37 -0.59 17.09
N ARG A 78 4.39 0.32 17.22
CA ARG A 78 4.25 1.10 18.46
C ARG A 78 3.91 0.20 19.65
N LYS A 79 3.14 -0.86 19.44
CA LYS A 79 2.86 -1.83 20.49
C LYS A 79 4.11 -2.62 20.89
N LEU A 80 4.96 -2.97 19.92
CA LEU A 80 6.23 -3.59 20.20
C LEU A 80 7.14 -2.68 21.04
N GLU A 81 7.19 -1.40 20.69
CA GLU A 81 7.96 -0.42 21.47
C GLU A 81 7.46 -0.36 22.93
N GLU A 82 6.14 -0.35 23.11
CA GLU A 82 5.54 -0.33 24.45
C GLU A 82 5.90 -1.59 25.23
N LEU A 83 5.82 -2.76 24.62
CA LEU A 83 6.07 -4.04 25.28
C LEU A 83 7.55 -4.30 25.55
N THR A 84 8.45 -3.87 24.69
CA THR A 84 9.88 -4.15 24.80
C THR A 84 10.67 -3.04 25.46
N GLY A 85 10.14 -1.80 25.48
CA GLY A 85 10.88 -0.64 25.93
C GLY A 85 11.93 -0.16 24.94
N GLU A 86 12.00 -0.78 23.74
CA GLU A 86 12.93 -0.36 22.69
C GLU A 86 12.26 0.62 21.75
N SER A 87 13.06 1.48 21.11
CA SER A 87 12.57 2.44 20.12
C SER A 87 12.92 1.94 18.72
N PHE A 88 11.90 1.79 17.88
CA PHE A 88 12.08 1.38 16.48
C PHE A 88 11.74 2.49 15.52
N ILE A 89 10.99 3.49 15.95
CA ILE A 89 10.53 4.60 15.11
C ILE A 89 11.25 5.86 15.54
N GLU A 90 11.87 6.52 14.57
CA GLU A 90 12.33 7.89 14.74
C GLU A 90 11.26 8.81 14.15
N GLU A 91 10.83 9.80 14.89
CA GLU A 91 9.83 10.73 14.38
C GLU A 91 10.16 12.17 14.77
N TRP A 92 9.86 13.05 13.85
CA TRP A 92 10.03 14.48 14.06
C TRP A 92 9.01 15.20 13.19
N ASN A 93 8.76 16.46 13.49
CA ASN A 93 7.86 17.29 12.70
C ASN A 93 8.66 18.11 11.69
N GLU A 94 8.16 18.14 10.46
CA GLU A 94 8.73 19.00 9.43
C GLU A 94 7.70 20.06 9.05
N ASP A 95 8.19 21.26 8.75
CA ASP A 95 7.35 22.32 8.21
C ASP A 95 6.92 21.96 6.78
N LYS A 96 5.68 22.25 6.47
CA LYS A 96 5.12 21.94 5.16
C LYS A 96 5.55 22.94 4.10
#